data_e4bde9ba31634cdc5c798c977b2cd61f
#
_entry.id   e4bde9ba31634cdc5c798c977b2cd61f
#
_cell.length_a   1.000
_cell.length_b   1.000
_cell.length_c   1.000
_cell.angle_alpha   90.00
_cell.angle_beta   90.00
_cell.angle_gamma   90.00
#
_symmetry.space_group_name_H-M   'P 1'
#
loop_
_entity.id
_entity.type
_entity.pdbx_description
1 polymer ?
#
loop_
_entity_poly.entity_id
_entity_poly.type
_entity_poly.pdbx_seq_one_letter_code
_entity_poly.pdbx_strand_id
1 'polypeptide(L)'
;MNEFDLKIRYPHQTGRNDADHLGAFDSETILKRFDAIAWRQQLVRQLQLDGASTSFIVTDERSGQTIRIILDAFAKTQHLEFKLESNIPVLIAKKDVFGLLTRKTKDSISFKHLTQSRAKEYLLAFMNGEIAELEALYRENLSKPMKSAS
;
A
#
# COMPACT_ATOMS: atom_id res chain seq x y z
N MET A 1 24.29 -2.58 1.42
CA MET A 1 23.11 -1.72 1.15
C MET A 1 21.95 -2.57 0.71
N ASN A 2 20.78 -2.25 1.22
CA ASN A 2 19.56 -2.96 0.83
C ASN A 2 19.02 -2.36 -0.45
N GLU A 3 18.77 -3.22 -1.41
CA GLU A 3 18.11 -2.82 -2.65
C GLU A 3 16.71 -3.41 -2.70
N PHE A 4 15.82 -2.68 -3.35
CA PHE A 4 14.41 -3.04 -3.49
C PHE A 4 14.03 -3.03 -4.95
N ASP A 5 13.28 -4.03 -5.36
CA ASP A 5 12.74 -4.09 -6.71
C ASP A 5 11.57 -3.11 -6.84
N LEU A 6 11.55 -2.34 -7.90
CA LEU A 6 10.52 -1.35 -8.16
C LEU A 6 9.76 -1.66 -9.43
N LYS A 7 8.44 -1.72 -9.31
CA LYS A 7 7.52 -1.77 -10.45
C LYS A 7 6.50 -0.67 -10.29
N ILE A 8 6.09 -0.09 -11.42
CA ILE A 8 5.02 0.91 -11.43
C ILE A 8 3.99 0.48 -12.47
N ARG A 9 2.73 0.41 -12.06
CA ARG A 9 1.63 0.14 -12.97
C ARG A 9 0.86 1.43 -13.22
N TYR A 10 0.66 1.73 -14.49
CA TYR A 10 -0.06 2.93 -14.92
C TYR A 10 -1.47 2.58 -15.42
N PRO A 11 -2.39 3.56 -15.48
CA PRO A 11 -3.79 3.29 -15.86
C PRO A 11 -3.97 2.68 -17.24
N HIS A 12 -3.07 2.94 -18.19
CA HIS A 12 -3.16 2.38 -19.53
C HIS A 12 -2.75 0.91 -19.61
N GLN A 13 -2.16 0.39 -18.55
CA GLN A 13 -1.68 -1.01 -18.50
C GLN A 13 -2.79 -1.89 -17.97
N THR A 14 -3.54 -2.52 -18.87
CA THR A 14 -4.76 -3.27 -18.53
C THR A 14 -4.54 -4.77 -18.40
N GLY A 15 -3.41 -5.30 -18.84
CA GLY A 15 -3.07 -6.70 -18.68
C GLY A 15 -2.84 -7.06 -17.23
N ARG A 16 -3.13 -8.30 -16.87
CA ARG A 16 -3.08 -8.76 -15.47
C ARG A 16 -1.73 -8.52 -14.80
N ASN A 17 -0.65 -8.68 -15.54
CA ASN A 17 0.71 -8.51 -15.03
C ASN A 17 1.44 -7.33 -15.67
N ASP A 18 0.71 -6.46 -16.36
CA ASP A 18 1.34 -5.31 -17.00
C ASP A 18 1.82 -4.31 -15.94
N ALA A 19 3.10 -4.01 -15.99
CA ALA A 19 3.71 -2.98 -15.16
C ALA A 19 5.08 -2.66 -15.73
N ASP A 20 5.54 -1.44 -15.51
CA ASP A 20 6.91 -1.07 -15.85
C ASP A 20 7.83 -1.55 -14.73
N HIS A 21 8.76 -2.44 -15.07
CA HIS A 21 9.76 -2.93 -14.13
C HIS A 21 11.00 -2.05 -14.25
N LEU A 22 11.24 -1.24 -13.24
CA LEU A 22 12.34 -0.26 -13.28
C LEU A 22 13.67 -0.82 -12.82
N GLY A 23 13.66 -1.89 -12.03
CA GLY A 23 14.87 -2.52 -11.54
C GLY A 23 15.03 -2.40 -10.03
N ALA A 24 16.24 -2.58 -9.54
CA ALA A 24 16.58 -2.56 -8.13
C ALA A 24 17.25 -1.22 -7.76
N PHE A 25 16.77 -0.62 -6.67
CA PHE A 25 17.25 0.68 -6.20
C PHE A 25 17.38 0.69 -4.69
N ASP A 26 18.20 1.59 -4.17
CA ASP A 26 18.24 1.82 -2.72
C ASP A 26 16.99 2.59 -2.25
N SER A 27 16.80 2.65 -0.94
CA SER A 27 15.60 3.27 -0.36
C SER A 27 15.48 4.74 -0.72
N GLU A 28 16.57 5.48 -0.74
CA GLU A 28 16.56 6.89 -1.08
C GLU A 28 16.07 7.11 -2.52
N THR A 29 16.56 6.32 -3.45
CA THR A 29 16.16 6.39 -4.85
C THR A 29 14.69 6.00 -5.02
N ILE A 30 14.24 4.98 -4.30
CA ILE A 30 12.82 4.57 -4.30
C ILE A 30 11.93 5.75 -3.86
N LEU A 31 12.29 6.43 -2.78
CA LEU A 31 11.51 7.58 -2.30
C LEU A 31 11.49 8.72 -3.30
N LYS A 32 12.60 9.00 -3.96
CA LYS A 32 12.66 10.02 -5.01
C LYS A 32 11.77 9.65 -6.20
N ARG A 33 11.74 8.38 -6.57
CA ARG A 33 10.88 7.88 -7.65
C ARG A 33 9.39 8.03 -7.28
N PHE A 34 9.05 7.75 -6.02
CA PHE A 34 7.68 7.93 -5.53
C PHE A 34 7.26 9.40 -5.65
N ASP A 35 8.11 10.32 -5.21
CA ASP A 35 7.84 11.75 -5.27
C ASP A 35 7.79 12.28 -6.71
N ALA A 36 8.47 11.64 -7.64
CA ALA A 36 8.54 12.08 -9.03
C ALA A 36 7.29 11.73 -9.83
N ILE A 37 6.42 10.86 -9.32
CA ILE A 37 5.18 10.52 -10.02
C ILE A 37 4.21 11.69 -9.95
N ALA A 38 3.68 12.07 -11.11
CA ALA A 38 2.65 13.10 -11.20
C ALA A 38 1.29 12.51 -10.82
N TRP A 39 1.06 12.31 -9.52
CA TRP A 39 -0.10 11.57 -9.01
C TRP A 39 -1.44 12.16 -9.45
N ARG A 40 -1.56 13.49 -9.50
CA ARG A 40 -2.81 14.13 -9.94
C ARG A 40 -3.10 13.83 -11.39
N GLN A 41 -2.09 13.82 -12.25
CA GLN A 41 -2.26 13.44 -13.65
C GLN A 41 -2.68 11.98 -13.78
N GLN A 42 -2.11 11.12 -12.95
CA GLN A 42 -2.47 9.70 -12.95
C GLN A 42 -3.92 9.49 -12.51
N LEU A 43 -4.38 10.25 -11.52
CA LEU A 43 -5.78 10.19 -11.09
C LEU A 43 -6.72 10.58 -12.23
N VAL A 44 -6.42 11.66 -12.95
CA VAL A 44 -7.22 12.08 -14.10
C VAL A 44 -7.26 10.97 -15.14
N ARG A 45 -6.14 10.36 -15.45
CA ARG A 45 -6.07 9.26 -16.43
C ARG A 45 -6.86 8.04 -15.96
N GLN A 46 -6.79 7.69 -14.66
CA GLN A 46 -7.59 6.58 -14.12
C GLN A 46 -9.08 6.81 -14.32
N LEU A 47 -9.54 8.04 -14.09
CA LEU A 47 -10.95 8.39 -14.24
C LEU A 47 -11.37 8.44 -15.72
N GLN A 48 -10.50 8.93 -16.60
CA GLN A 48 -10.80 9.03 -18.02
C GLN A 48 -10.80 7.67 -18.72
N LEU A 49 -9.86 6.79 -18.35
CA LEU A 49 -9.69 5.52 -19.03
C LEU A 49 -10.55 4.40 -18.44
N ASP A 50 -11.12 4.63 -17.25
CA ASP A 50 -11.82 3.59 -16.48
C ASP A 50 -10.96 2.31 -16.40
N GLY A 51 -9.67 2.51 -16.21
CA GLY A 51 -8.68 1.46 -16.27
C GLY A 51 -8.13 1.07 -14.91
N ALA A 52 -6.96 0.44 -14.93
CA ALA A 52 -6.29 0.02 -13.72
C ALA A 52 -5.86 1.21 -12.87
N SER A 53 -5.84 1.03 -11.57
CA SER A 53 -5.31 2.05 -10.65
C SER A 53 -3.79 2.13 -10.77
N THR A 54 -3.26 3.34 -10.64
CA THR A 54 -1.81 3.55 -10.59
C THR A 54 -1.27 2.92 -9.31
N SER A 55 -0.26 2.07 -9.44
CA SER A 55 0.32 1.35 -8.31
C SER A 55 1.82 1.46 -8.29
N PHE A 56 2.36 1.70 -7.12
CA PHE A 56 3.80 1.76 -6.86
C PHE A 56 4.17 0.53 -6.03
N ILE A 57 4.93 -0.39 -6.60
CA ILE A 57 5.13 -1.74 -6.04
C ILE A 57 6.60 -1.92 -5.69
N VAL A 58 6.87 -2.16 -4.41
CA VAL A 58 8.24 -2.30 -3.90
C VAL A 58 8.38 -3.67 -3.24
N THR A 59 9.38 -4.43 -3.68
CA THR A 59 9.66 -5.76 -3.16
C THR A 59 11.05 -5.79 -2.52
N ASP A 60 11.12 -6.29 -1.29
CA ASP A 60 12.40 -6.63 -0.65
C ASP A 60 12.77 -8.04 -1.13
N GLU A 61 13.76 -8.13 -1.98
CA GLU A 61 14.15 -9.41 -2.58
C GLU A 61 14.69 -10.42 -1.56
N ARG A 62 15.22 -9.94 -0.43
CA ARG A 62 15.77 -10.82 0.60
C ARG A 62 14.68 -11.57 1.35
N SER A 63 13.57 -10.90 1.63
CA SER A 63 12.46 -11.48 2.38
C SER A 63 11.32 -11.95 1.49
N GLY A 64 11.26 -11.47 0.26
CA GLY A 64 10.13 -11.69 -0.63
C GLY A 64 8.90 -10.87 -0.25
N GLN A 65 9.03 -9.98 0.74
CA GLN A 65 7.93 -9.12 1.15
C GLN A 65 7.74 -7.98 0.16
N THR A 66 6.49 -7.70 -0.14
CA THR A 66 6.11 -6.68 -1.12
C THR A 66 5.06 -5.76 -0.53
N ILE A 67 5.19 -4.46 -0.79
CA ILE A 67 4.10 -3.52 -0.56
C ILE A 67 3.71 -2.87 -1.88
N ARG A 68 2.43 -2.58 -1.98
CA ARG A 68 1.84 -1.90 -3.13
C ARG A 68 1.10 -0.67 -2.63
N ILE A 69 1.50 0.49 -3.12
CA ILE A 69 0.79 1.75 -2.83
C ILE A 69 -0.07 2.07 -4.05
N ILE A 70 -1.36 2.15 -3.85
CA ILE A 70 -2.37 2.26 -4.90
C ILE A 70 -3.06 3.61 -4.79
N LEU A 71 -3.11 4.33 -5.90
CA LEU A 71 -3.86 5.58 -5.98
C LEU A 71 -5.36 5.25 -6.04
N ASP A 72 -6.13 5.73 -5.04
CA ASP A 72 -7.55 5.42 -4.93
C ASP A 72 -8.36 6.31 -5.87
N ALA A 73 -8.98 5.70 -6.88
CA ALA A 73 -9.79 6.40 -7.86
C ALA A 73 -11.17 6.78 -7.33
N PHE A 74 -11.57 6.22 -6.19
CA PHE A 74 -12.89 6.48 -5.61
C PHE A 74 -12.87 7.59 -4.56
N ALA A 75 -11.75 8.28 -4.42
CA ALA A 75 -11.66 9.40 -3.52
C ALA A 75 -12.67 10.48 -3.97
N LYS A 76 -13.66 10.76 -3.13
CA LYS A 76 -14.72 11.73 -3.44
C LYS A 76 -14.26 13.17 -3.25
N THR A 77 -13.04 13.37 -2.78
CA THR A 77 -12.48 14.68 -2.51
C THR A 77 -11.46 15.02 -3.58
N GLN A 78 -11.13 16.30 -3.72
CA GLN A 78 -10.05 16.75 -4.60
C GLN A 78 -8.67 16.39 -4.07
N HIS A 79 -8.62 15.75 -2.90
CA HIS A 79 -7.37 15.31 -2.30
C HIS A 79 -7.01 13.91 -2.78
N LEU A 80 -5.72 13.70 -2.97
CA LEU A 80 -5.20 12.38 -3.32
C LEU A 80 -5.35 11.45 -2.13
N GLU A 81 -5.91 10.28 -2.35
CA GLU A 81 -5.97 9.21 -1.36
C GLU A 81 -5.28 7.98 -1.89
N PHE A 82 -4.67 7.25 -0.97
CA PHE A 82 -3.91 6.05 -1.29
C PHE A 82 -4.35 4.89 -0.41
N LYS A 83 -4.20 3.69 -0.96
CA LYS A 83 -4.27 2.44 -0.21
C LYS A 83 -2.89 1.82 -0.19
N LEU A 84 -2.61 1.05 0.85
CA LEU A 84 -1.42 0.21 0.90
C LEU A 84 -1.85 -1.23 1.08
N GLU A 85 -1.35 -2.12 0.24
CA GLU A 85 -1.54 -3.56 0.35
C GLU A 85 -0.18 -4.23 0.45
N SER A 86 -0.13 -5.36 1.13
CA SER A 86 1.13 -6.10 1.28
C SER A 86 0.87 -7.60 1.31
N ASN A 87 1.95 -8.37 1.18
CA ASN A 87 1.94 -9.80 1.45
C ASN A 87 2.54 -10.13 2.83
N ILE A 88 2.66 -9.14 3.70
CA ILE A 88 3.23 -9.32 5.04
C ILE A 88 2.17 -9.91 5.96
N PRO A 89 2.35 -11.16 6.42
CA PRO A 89 1.31 -11.81 7.21
C PRO A 89 1.28 -11.30 8.65
N VAL A 90 0.07 -11.22 9.19
CA VAL A 90 -0.19 -10.86 10.58
C VAL A 90 -1.24 -11.83 11.12
N LEU A 91 -1.01 -12.32 12.34
CA LEU A 91 -2.00 -13.11 13.05
C LEU A 91 -2.88 -12.18 13.86
N ILE A 92 -4.16 -12.21 13.59
CA ILE A 92 -5.15 -11.43 14.34
C ILE A 92 -6.15 -12.37 15.01
N ALA A 93 -6.58 -12.00 16.22
CA ALA A 93 -7.59 -12.73 16.95
C ALA A 93 -8.96 -12.17 16.56
N LYS A 94 -9.82 -13.05 16.02
CA LYS A 94 -11.22 -12.69 15.74
C LYS A 94 -12.12 -13.48 16.67
N LYS A 95 -13.05 -12.79 17.33
CA LYS A 95 -14.09 -13.43 18.12
C LYS A 95 -15.17 -13.96 17.18
N ASP A 96 -15.77 -15.10 17.54
CA ASP A 96 -16.90 -15.62 16.78
C ASP A 96 -18.14 -14.70 17.00
N VAL A 97 -19.25 -15.05 16.32
CA VAL A 97 -20.49 -14.27 16.36
C VAL A 97 -21.03 -14.12 17.78
N PHE A 98 -20.74 -15.06 18.65
CA PHE A 98 -21.23 -15.06 20.04
C PHE A 98 -20.20 -14.55 21.04
N GLY A 99 -19.00 -14.21 20.60
CA GLY A 99 -17.91 -13.76 21.47
C GLY A 99 -17.35 -14.85 22.37
N LEU A 100 -17.73 -16.12 22.15
CA LEU A 100 -17.34 -17.24 23.00
C LEU A 100 -16.01 -17.86 22.62
N LEU A 101 -15.64 -17.80 21.34
CA LEU A 101 -14.42 -18.37 20.83
C LEU A 101 -13.60 -17.33 20.11
N THR A 102 -12.31 -17.32 20.36
CA THR A 102 -11.36 -16.46 19.65
C THR A 102 -10.63 -17.30 18.63
N ARG A 103 -10.73 -16.92 17.36
CA ARG A 103 -9.98 -17.55 16.27
C ARG A 103 -8.80 -16.69 15.91
N LYS A 104 -7.65 -17.32 15.72
CA LYS A 104 -6.49 -16.65 15.12
C LYS A 104 -6.60 -16.84 13.60
N THR A 105 -6.73 -15.72 12.90
CA THR A 105 -6.75 -15.73 11.43
C THR A 105 -5.53 -15.02 10.90
N LYS A 106 -5.02 -15.52 9.78
CA LYS A 106 -3.90 -14.91 9.09
C LYS A 106 -4.43 -13.83 8.17
N ASP A 107 -3.88 -12.63 8.31
CA ASP A 107 -4.25 -11.50 7.48
C ASP A 107 -2.99 -10.87 6.92
N SER A 108 -3.12 -9.95 6.00
CA SER A 108 -1.98 -9.20 5.45
C SER A 108 -2.09 -7.74 5.86
N ILE A 109 -0.96 -7.12 6.18
CA ILE A 109 -0.92 -5.71 6.54
C ILE A 109 -1.47 -4.89 5.36
N SER A 110 -2.46 -4.06 5.63
CA SER A 110 -3.06 -3.16 4.65
C SER A 110 -3.60 -1.91 5.32
N PHE A 111 -3.62 -0.81 4.57
CA PHE A 111 -4.13 0.47 5.08
C PHE A 111 -4.96 1.13 3.99
N LYS A 112 -5.96 1.91 4.39
CA LYS A 112 -6.83 2.67 3.49
C LYS A 112 -6.84 4.14 3.89
N HIS A 113 -7.29 4.98 2.98
CA HIS A 113 -7.48 6.42 3.25
C HIS A 113 -6.20 7.11 3.69
N LEU A 114 -5.09 6.79 3.03
CA LEU A 114 -3.79 7.40 3.34
C LEU A 114 -3.59 8.67 2.54
N THR A 115 -2.98 9.67 3.18
CA THR A 115 -2.41 10.80 2.45
C THR A 115 -1.14 10.37 1.74
N GLN A 116 -0.67 11.17 0.79
CA GLN A 116 0.60 10.90 0.12
C GLN A 116 1.76 10.86 1.12
N SER A 117 1.79 11.78 2.07
CA SER A 117 2.81 11.80 3.12
C SER A 117 2.79 10.52 3.96
N ARG A 118 1.61 10.07 4.33
CA ARG A 118 1.45 8.88 5.17
C ARG A 118 1.87 7.62 4.39
N ALA A 119 1.49 7.53 3.13
CA ALA A 119 1.91 6.43 2.27
C ALA A 119 3.44 6.38 2.16
N LYS A 120 4.07 7.53 2.02
CA LYS A 120 5.52 7.64 1.95
C LYS A 120 6.19 7.22 3.27
N GLU A 121 5.62 7.61 4.42
CA GLU A 121 6.11 7.19 5.74
C GLU A 121 6.09 5.66 5.88
N TYR A 122 5.00 5.03 5.45
CA TYR A 122 4.88 3.57 5.53
C TYR A 122 5.82 2.87 4.57
N LEU A 123 6.03 3.45 3.39
CA LEU A 123 7.02 2.95 2.43
C LEU A 123 8.42 2.99 3.05
N LEU A 124 8.79 4.09 3.68
CA LEU A 124 10.08 4.22 4.34
C LEU A 124 10.25 3.20 5.47
N ALA A 125 9.22 3.05 6.31
CA ALA A 125 9.23 2.06 7.39
C ALA A 125 9.44 0.65 6.85
N PHE A 126 8.77 0.29 5.76
CA PHE A 126 8.95 -1.00 5.11
C PHE A 126 10.39 -1.20 4.66
N MET A 127 10.97 -0.20 3.99
CA MET A 127 12.33 -0.31 3.47
C MET A 127 13.39 -0.31 4.57
N ASN A 128 13.09 0.30 5.72
CA ASN A 128 13.97 0.28 6.89
C ASN A 128 13.85 -1.00 7.71
N GLY A 129 13.01 -1.94 7.29
CA GLY A 129 12.80 -3.18 8.02
C GLY A 129 11.97 -3.04 9.28
N GLU A 130 11.26 -1.93 9.45
CA GLU A 130 10.41 -1.65 10.62
C GLU A 130 9.06 -2.35 10.51
N ILE A 131 9.09 -3.65 10.25
CA ILE A 131 7.87 -4.44 10.01
C ILE A 131 7.01 -4.55 11.27
N ALA A 132 7.65 -4.70 12.43
CA ALA A 132 6.93 -4.77 13.71
C ALA A 132 6.15 -3.48 13.97
N GLU A 133 6.67 -2.34 13.57
CA GLU A 133 5.99 -1.05 13.70
C GLU A 133 4.77 -0.97 12.79
N LEU A 134 4.91 -1.41 11.54
CA LEU A 134 3.79 -1.49 10.61
C LEU A 134 2.71 -2.43 11.12
N GLU A 135 3.10 -3.56 11.68
CA GLU A 135 2.18 -4.51 12.29
C GLU A 135 1.41 -3.88 13.45
N ALA A 136 2.11 -3.15 14.32
CA ALA A 136 1.50 -2.46 15.44
C ALA A 136 0.48 -1.42 14.97
N LEU A 137 0.80 -0.64 13.95
CA LEU A 137 -0.11 0.34 13.37
C LEU A 137 -1.33 -0.33 12.75
N TYR A 138 -1.15 -1.45 12.09
CA TYR A 138 -2.25 -2.22 11.49
C TYR A 138 -3.20 -2.73 12.57
N ARG A 139 -2.67 -3.28 13.68
CA ARG A 139 -3.47 -3.76 14.81
C ARG A 139 -4.23 -2.62 15.47
N GLU A 140 -3.59 -1.47 15.62
CA GLU A 140 -4.23 -0.28 16.16
C GLU A 140 -5.42 0.16 15.30
N ASN A 141 -5.26 0.15 13.98
CA ASN A 141 -6.35 0.49 13.06
C ASN A 141 -7.53 -0.46 13.16
N LEU A 142 -7.26 -1.75 13.37
CA LEU A 142 -8.33 -2.75 13.50
C LEU A 142 -9.14 -2.55 14.80
N SER A 143 -8.52 -2.04 15.85
CA SER A 143 -9.17 -1.84 17.14
C SER A 143 -9.93 -0.52 17.21
N LYS A 144 -9.71 0.41 16.28
CA LYS A 144 -10.45 1.66 16.24
C LYS A 144 -11.86 1.41 15.75
N PRO A 145 -12.88 1.93 16.47
CA PRO A 145 -14.24 1.87 15.92
C PRO A 145 -14.26 2.61 14.59
N MET A 146 -14.97 2.05 13.62
CA MET A 146 -15.20 2.73 12.35
C MET A 146 -15.90 4.04 12.65
N LYS A 147 -15.16 5.14 12.60
CA LYS A 147 -15.80 6.43 12.57
C LYS A 147 -16.56 6.52 11.25
N SER A 148 -17.88 6.58 11.34
CA SER A 148 -18.64 7.06 10.20
C SER A 148 -17.95 8.31 9.71
N ALA A 149 -17.72 8.39 8.41
CA ALA A 149 -17.04 9.50 7.80
C ALA A 149 -17.78 10.79 8.16
N SER A 150 -17.27 11.43 9.14
CA SER A 150 -17.71 12.78 9.51
C SER A 150 -16.70 13.76 8.96
#